data_125a534c951d716b5a38e16650945c75
#
_entry.id   125a534c951d716b5a38e16650945c75
#
_cell.length_a   1.000
_cell.length_b   1.000
_cell.length_c   1.000
_cell.angle_alpha   90.00
_cell.angle_beta   90.00
_cell.angle_gamma   90.00
#
_symmetry.space_group_name_H-M   'P 1'
#
loop_
_entity.id
_entity.type
_entity.pdbx_description
1 polymer ?
#
loop_
_entity_poly.entity_id
_entity_poly.type
_entity_poly.pdbx_seq_one_letter_code
_entity_poly.pdbx_strand_id
1 'polypeptide(L)'
;MDTDRPAAVDPLDAEVGFLTPELRSDLLERWNEPQRRYHNETHLRAVLRAVDALEAYGEAFDGTAVRLAAWFHAAVFDPTESENNARSAEFAESALDPAAPVDEVARLVRLMGGHRVEPGDLNGAVLSDADLAVLGADPETYDAYTQDVRHEFAHVPGERFVAGRIAALEALLERGSVFLTRAGRDAWEKQAHANLNRELGLLRAGRAEAGQSPGG
;
A
#
# COMPACT_ATOMS: atom_id res chain seq x y z
N MET A 1 -21.34 26.51 -17.70
CA MET A 1 -20.14 27.29 -17.32
C MET A 1 -19.83 26.92 -15.89
N ASP A 2 -18.94 25.98 -15.70
CA ASP A 2 -18.43 25.62 -14.37
C ASP A 2 -16.96 25.21 -14.58
N THR A 3 -16.09 26.22 -14.60
CA THR A 3 -14.67 26.08 -14.92
C THR A 3 -13.80 26.73 -13.84
N ASP A 4 -14.21 26.62 -12.58
CA ASP A 4 -13.36 27.10 -11.49
C ASP A 4 -13.34 26.14 -10.29
N ARG A 5 -13.04 24.88 -10.58
CA ARG A 5 -12.60 23.97 -9.52
C ARG A 5 -11.08 24.15 -9.44
N PRO A 6 -10.55 24.67 -8.32
CA PRO A 6 -9.11 24.78 -8.15
C PRO A 6 -8.49 23.39 -8.42
N ALA A 7 -7.39 23.37 -9.18
CA ALA A 7 -6.65 22.14 -9.41
C ALA A 7 -6.35 21.52 -8.04
N ALA A 8 -6.66 20.24 -7.87
CA ALA A 8 -6.38 19.54 -6.63
C ALA A 8 -4.87 19.64 -6.37
N VAL A 9 -4.49 20.07 -5.18
CA VAL A 9 -3.09 20.13 -4.74
C VAL A 9 -2.53 18.72 -4.84
N ASP A 10 -1.29 18.59 -5.34
CA ASP A 10 -0.61 17.29 -5.32
C ASP A 10 -0.46 16.87 -3.84
N PRO A 11 -0.90 15.67 -3.45
CA PRO A 11 -0.81 15.23 -2.07
C PRO A 11 0.63 15.19 -1.53
N LEU A 12 1.63 15.10 -2.40
CA LEU A 12 3.03 15.20 -1.99
C LEU A 12 3.44 16.63 -1.61
N ASP A 13 2.74 17.65 -2.11
CA ASP A 13 2.97 19.06 -1.76
C ASP A 13 2.10 19.51 -0.59
N ALA A 14 1.13 18.67 -0.17
CA ALA A 14 0.28 18.98 0.98
C ALA A 14 1.12 19.15 2.25
N GLU A 15 0.74 20.12 3.07
CA GLU A 15 1.37 20.30 4.38
C GLU A 15 0.99 19.17 5.32
N VAL A 16 1.99 18.45 5.81
CA VAL A 16 1.82 17.42 6.84
C VAL A 16 2.61 17.86 8.07
N GLY A 17 1.94 17.98 9.20
CA GLY A 17 2.59 18.38 10.45
C GLY A 17 3.83 17.52 10.73
N PHE A 18 4.92 18.15 11.21
CA PHE A 18 6.21 17.53 11.52
C PHE A 18 7.00 16.99 10.31
N LEU A 19 6.49 17.06 9.09
CA LEU A 19 7.24 16.71 7.89
C LEU A 19 7.97 17.96 7.37
N THR A 20 9.21 18.18 7.81
CA THR A 20 10.01 19.31 7.36
C THR A 20 10.37 19.19 5.88
N PRO A 21 10.71 20.30 5.19
CA PRO A 21 11.15 20.23 3.78
C PRO A 21 12.34 19.31 3.56
N GLU A 22 13.31 19.28 4.49
CA GLU A 22 14.50 18.43 4.42
C GLU A 22 14.13 16.96 4.56
N LEU A 23 13.29 16.61 5.53
CA LEU A 23 12.82 15.24 5.72
C LEU A 23 11.96 14.76 4.54
N ARG A 24 11.11 15.65 4.01
CA ARG A 24 10.34 15.37 2.78
C ARG A 24 11.26 15.06 1.61
N SER A 25 12.33 15.82 1.43
CA SER A 25 13.32 15.59 0.36
C SER A 25 14.02 14.24 0.52
N ASP A 26 14.50 13.91 1.72
CA ASP A 26 15.12 12.59 1.99
C ASP A 26 14.14 11.44 1.71
N LEU A 27 12.90 11.56 2.16
CA LEU A 27 11.87 10.56 1.89
C LEU A 27 11.60 10.42 0.39
N LEU A 28 11.47 11.50 -0.36
CA LEU A 28 11.26 11.45 -1.81
C LEU A 28 12.45 10.82 -2.55
N GLU A 29 13.69 11.09 -2.12
CA GLU A 29 14.87 10.41 -2.67
C GLU A 29 14.77 8.90 -2.48
N ARG A 30 14.35 8.43 -1.29
CA ARG A 30 14.13 7.01 -1.00
C ARG A 30 13.00 6.41 -1.83
N TRP A 31 11.87 7.09 -1.95
CA TRP A 31 10.75 6.65 -2.77
C TRP A 31 11.07 6.59 -4.28
N ASN A 32 12.12 7.28 -4.73
CA ASN A 32 12.59 7.30 -6.12
C ASN A 32 13.85 6.46 -6.37
N GLU A 33 14.24 5.57 -5.44
CA GLU A 33 15.34 4.65 -5.64
C GLU A 33 15.14 3.76 -6.88
N PRO A 34 16.18 3.52 -7.69
CA PRO A 34 16.03 2.96 -9.04
C PRO A 34 15.54 1.50 -9.08
N GLN A 35 15.65 0.75 -7.98
CA GLN A 35 15.17 -0.63 -7.87
C GLN A 35 13.65 -0.73 -7.67
N ARG A 36 12.97 0.36 -7.29
CA ARG A 36 11.54 0.39 -7.01
C ARG A 36 10.75 0.42 -8.31
N ARG A 37 9.70 -0.39 -8.38
CA ARG A 37 8.74 -0.41 -9.50
C ARG A 37 7.34 -0.04 -9.04
N TYR A 38 6.81 -0.76 -8.04
CA TYR A 38 5.53 -0.47 -7.42
C TYR A 38 5.69 0.45 -6.19
N HIS A 39 6.60 0.10 -5.26
CA HIS A 39 6.81 0.87 -4.02
C HIS A 39 7.64 2.14 -4.28
N ASN A 40 7.11 3.03 -5.11
CA ASN A 40 7.72 4.27 -5.56
C ASN A 40 6.85 5.50 -5.22
N GLU A 41 7.27 6.67 -5.62
CA GLU A 41 6.56 7.95 -5.40
C GLU A 41 5.11 7.92 -5.94
N THR A 42 4.85 7.20 -7.04
CA THR A 42 3.49 7.08 -7.60
C THR A 42 2.57 6.34 -6.62
N HIS A 43 3.06 5.27 -6.00
CA HIS A 43 2.36 4.54 -4.95
C HIS A 43 2.12 5.41 -3.72
N LEU A 44 3.15 6.10 -3.21
CA LEU A 44 3.00 7.04 -2.08
C LEU A 44 1.90 8.07 -2.36
N ARG A 45 1.92 8.66 -3.55
CA ARG A 45 0.90 9.62 -3.99
C ARG A 45 -0.50 9.00 -4.00
N ALA A 46 -0.62 7.75 -4.45
CA ALA A 46 -1.89 7.04 -4.45
C ALA A 46 -2.40 6.77 -3.03
N VAL A 47 -1.53 6.34 -2.12
CA VAL A 47 -1.86 6.12 -0.70
C VAL A 47 -2.35 7.41 -0.05
N LEU A 48 -1.64 8.53 -0.21
CA LEU A 48 -2.04 9.82 0.36
C LEU A 48 -3.41 10.29 -0.19
N ARG A 49 -3.66 10.11 -1.50
CA ARG A 49 -4.99 10.40 -2.09
C ARG A 49 -6.09 9.52 -1.52
N ALA A 50 -5.80 8.26 -1.25
CA ALA A 50 -6.75 7.36 -0.64
C ALA A 50 -7.05 7.77 0.81
N VAL A 51 -6.04 8.20 1.59
CA VAL A 51 -6.24 8.79 2.93
C VAL A 51 -7.16 10.01 2.86
N ASP A 52 -6.91 10.92 1.92
CA ASP A 52 -7.75 12.12 1.74
C ASP A 52 -9.19 11.76 1.35
N ALA A 53 -9.38 10.73 0.53
CA ALA A 53 -10.71 10.26 0.15
C ALA A 53 -11.47 9.65 1.33
N LEU A 54 -10.80 8.87 2.18
CA LEU A 54 -11.38 8.29 3.39
C LEU A 54 -11.76 9.39 4.41
N GLU A 55 -10.91 10.41 4.60
CA GLU A 55 -11.22 11.56 5.44
C GLU A 55 -12.41 12.36 4.92
N ALA A 56 -12.44 12.63 3.61
CA ALA A 56 -13.55 13.34 2.97
C ALA A 56 -14.88 12.58 3.05
N TYR A 57 -14.85 11.26 3.12
CA TYR A 57 -16.03 10.42 3.35
C TYR A 57 -16.57 10.54 4.79
N GLY A 58 -15.72 10.95 5.73
CA GLY A 58 -16.06 11.15 7.13
C GLY A 58 -15.51 10.09 8.09
N GLU A 59 -14.51 9.31 7.67
CA GLU A 59 -13.79 8.42 8.59
C GLU A 59 -13.01 9.25 9.63
N ALA A 60 -13.13 8.90 10.88
CA ALA A 60 -12.48 9.60 12.00
C ALA A 60 -11.17 8.91 12.38
N PHE A 61 -10.06 9.63 12.23
CA PHE A 61 -8.70 9.13 12.55
C PHE A 61 -7.74 10.29 12.83
N ASP A 62 -6.56 10.01 13.36
CA ASP A 62 -5.48 10.99 13.47
C ASP A 62 -4.82 11.23 12.10
N GLY A 63 -5.27 12.26 11.40
CA GLY A 63 -4.80 12.59 10.07
C GLY A 63 -3.30 12.89 10.00
N THR A 64 -2.69 13.42 11.07
CA THR A 64 -1.24 13.67 11.13
C THR A 64 -0.47 12.36 11.25
N ALA A 65 -0.85 11.50 12.20
CA ALA A 65 -0.17 10.22 12.40
C ALA A 65 -0.28 9.31 11.17
N VAL A 66 -1.48 9.21 10.56
CA VAL A 66 -1.72 8.37 9.38
C VAL A 66 -0.95 8.86 8.16
N ARG A 67 -0.93 10.18 7.89
CA ARG A 67 -0.16 10.72 6.75
C ARG A 67 1.35 10.57 6.95
N LEU A 68 1.86 10.83 8.15
CA LEU A 68 3.27 10.55 8.45
C LEU A 68 3.57 9.07 8.26
N ALA A 69 2.74 8.16 8.78
CA ALA A 69 2.93 6.73 8.57
C ALA A 69 2.89 6.34 7.08
N ALA A 70 2.03 6.97 6.27
CA ALA A 70 2.02 6.79 4.82
C ALA A 70 3.34 7.23 4.17
N TRP A 71 3.96 8.31 4.61
CA TRP A 71 5.28 8.73 4.13
C TRP A 71 6.39 7.74 4.49
N PHE A 72 6.28 7.08 5.64
CA PHE A 72 7.35 6.21 6.16
C PHE A 72 7.15 4.72 5.85
N HIS A 73 5.94 4.22 5.48
CA HIS A 73 5.63 2.78 5.46
C HIS A 73 6.52 1.93 4.55
N ALA A 74 7.10 2.50 3.51
CA ALA A 74 8.10 1.86 2.66
C ALA A 74 9.34 2.76 2.44
N ALA A 75 9.66 3.64 3.40
CA ALA A 75 10.84 4.51 3.33
C ALA A 75 12.15 3.72 3.24
N VAL A 76 12.21 2.55 3.87
CA VAL A 76 13.24 1.54 3.66
C VAL A 76 12.62 0.38 2.90
N PHE A 77 13.13 0.07 1.71
CA PHE A 77 12.60 -1.00 0.88
C PHE A 77 13.69 -1.73 0.10
N ASP A 78 13.86 -2.99 0.45
CA ASP A 78 14.66 -3.97 -0.28
C ASP A 78 13.79 -5.23 -0.46
N PRO A 79 13.38 -5.59 -1.69
CA PRO A 79 12.49 -6.73 -1.91
C PRO A 79 13.13 -8.08 -1.53
N THR A 80 14.44 -8.13 -1.26
CA THR A 80 15.14 -9.33 -0.81
C THR A 80 15.12 -9.51 0.71
N GLU A 81 14.70 -8.48 1.46
CA GLU A 81 14.71 -8.44 2.92
C GLU A 81 13.29 -8.51 3.50
N SER A 82 13.15 -9.14 4.66
CA SER A 82 11.85 -9.28 5.36
C SER A 82 11.55 -8.15 6.35
N GLU A 83 12.59 -7.42 6.79
CA GLU A 83 12.49 -6.45 7.89
C GLU A 83 12.24 -5.00 7.43
N ASN A 84 11.77 -4.80 6.21
CA ASN A 84 11.57 -3.46 5.62
C ASN A 84 10.66 -2.56 6.47
N ASN A 85 9.53 -3.09 6.96
CA ASN A 85 8.62 -2.31 7.79
C ASN A 85 9.21 -1.96 9.17
N ALA A 86 9.95 -2.89 9.79
CA ALA A 86 10.64 -2.62 11.05
C ALA A 86 11.70 -1.51 10.88
N ARG A 87 12.52 -1.60 9.84
CA ARG A 87 13.55 -0.60 9.50
C ARG A 87 12.94 0.76 9.10
N SER A 88 11.82 0.75 8.42
CA SER A 88 11.07 1.97 8.09
C SER A 88 10.53 2.64 9.36
N ALA A 89 10.04 1.85 10.33
CA ALA A 89 9.58 2.36 11.61
C ALA A 89 10.74 2.92 12.46
N GLU A 90 11.88 2.24 12.52
CA GLU A 90 13.10 2.73 13.17
C GLU A 90 13.59 4.04 12.55
N PHE A 91 13.48 4.15 11.22
CA PHE A 91 13.78 5.40 10.53
C PHE A 91 12.82 6.51 10.95
N ALA A 92 11.51 6.27 11.04
CA ALA A 92 10.55 7.24 11.54
C ALA A 92 10.85 7.68 12.98
N GLU A 93 11.18 6.73 13.88
CA GLU A 93 11.57 6.99 15.26
C GLU A 93 12.80 7.89 15.39
N SER A 94 13.75 7.76 14.46
CA SER A 94 14.99 8.53 14.48
C SER A 94 14.89 9.90 13.77
N ALA A 95 14.00 10.04 12.81
CA ALA A 95 13.94 11.21 11.91
C ALA A 95 12.86 12.22 12.31
N LEU A 96 11.81 11.79 13.00
CA LEU A 96 10.72 12.67 13.40
C LEU A 96 11.09 13.49 14.65
N ASP A 97 10.56 14.71 14.71
CA ASP A 97 10.62 15.53 15.91
C ASP A 97 9.93 14.79 17.07
N PRO A 98 10.51 14.77 18.28
CA PRO A 98 9.91 14.15 19.46
C PRO A 98 8.51 14.69 19.85
N ALA A 99 8.12 15.87 19.37
CA ALA A 99 6.78 16.41 19.54
C ALA A 99 5.74 15.80 18.57
N ALA A 100 6.19 15.08 17.54
CA ALA A 100 5.32 14.33 16.65
C ALA A 100 4.73 13.09 17.34
N PRO A 101 3.65 12.49 16.83
CA PRO A 101 3.11 11.24 17.34
C PRO A 101 3.99 10.03 16.96
N VAL A 102 5.28 10.07 17.32
CA VAL A 102 6.32 9.13 16.86
C VAL A 102 5.95 7.67 17.12
N ASP A 103 5.51 7.36 18.35
CA ASP A 103 5.15 5.99 18.72
C ASP A 103 4.00 5.45 17.86
N GLU A 104 3.00 6.28 17.58
CA GLU A 104 1.86 5.89 16.77
C GLU A 104 2.27 5.72 15.29
N VAL A 105 3.08 6.63 14.75
CA VAL A 105 3.62 6.51 13.39
C VAL A 105 4.41 5.21 13.23
N ALA A 106 5.34 4.93 14.15
CA ALA A 106 6.16 3.73 14.11
C ALA A 106 5.32 2.45 14.25
N ARG A 107 4.30 2.47 15.13
CA ARG A 107 3.33 1.37 15.26
C ARG A 107 2.61 1.10 13.95
N LEU A 108 2.08 2.15 13.33
CA LEU A 108 1.36 2.08 12.05
C LEU A 108 2.26 1.55 10.93
N VAL A 109 3.50 2.03 10.83
CA VAL A 109 4.47 1.54 9.84
C VAL A 109 4.75 0.04 10.03
N ARG A 110 4.94 -0.43 11.27
CA ARG A 110 5.13 -1.86 11.55
C ARG A 110 3.91 -2.70 11.19
N LEU A 111 2.70 -2.16 11.40
CA LEU A 111 1.44 -2.83 11.06
C LEU A 111 1.35 -3.15 9.56
N MET A 112 1.91 -2.31 8.68
CA MET A 112 1.88 -2.51 7.23
C MET A 112 2.58 -3.80 6.77
N GLY A 113 3.44 -4.40 7.58
CA GLY A 113 4.08 -5.69 7.29
C GLY A 113 3.12 -6.88 7.18
N GLY A 114 1.86 -6.74 7.59
CA GLY A 114 0.89 -7.84 7.53
C GLY A 114 -0.57 -7.40 7.52
N HIS A 115 -0.84 -6.10 7.57
CA HIS A 115 -2.19 -5.51 7.58
C HIS A 115 -3.11 -6.14 8.64
N ARG A 116 -2.54 -6.45 9.81
CA ARG A 116 -3.29 -7.01 10.95
C ARG A 116 -3.73 -5.88 11.86
N VAL A 117 -4.92 -5.40 11.60
CA VAL A 117 -5.53 -4.28 12.32
C VAL A 117 -6.46 -4.83 13.40
N GLU A 118 -6.28 -4.37 14.64
CA GLU A 118 -7.15 -4.74 15.75
C GLU A 118 -8.52 -4.06 15.64
N PRO A 119 -9.58 -4.69 16.14
CA PRO A 119 -10.90 -4.07 16.17
C PRO A 119 -10.91 -2.73 16.91
N GLY A 120 -11.37 -1.67 16.24
CA GLY A 120 -11.41 -0.31 16.78
C GLY A 120 -10.15 0.52 16.56
N ASP A 121 -9.11 -0.02 15.95
CA ASP A 121 -7.94 0.74 15.50
C ASP A 121 -8.26 1.49 14.20
N LEU A 122 -8.80 2.70 14.32
CA LEU A 122 -9.22 3.51 13.17
C LEU A 122 -8.03 3.99 12.33
N ASN A 123 -6.91 4.37 12.97
CA ASN A 123 -5.70 4.79 12.27
C ASN A 123 -5.13 3.64 11.43
N GLY A 124 -5.01 2.45 12.03
CA GLY A 124 -4.57 1.26 11.33
C GLY A 124 -5.49 0.86 10.18
N ALA A 125 -6.82 0.94 10.40
CA ALA A 125 -7.80 0.64 9.37
C ALA A 125 -7.69 1.57 8.16
N VAL A 126 -7.58 2.88 8.39
CA VAL A 126 -7.45 3.89 7.33
C VAL A 126 -6.14 3.70 6.56
N LEU A 127 -5.02 3.52 7.24
CA LEU A 127 -3.73 3.33 6.56
C LEU A 127 -3.70 2.03 5.75
N SER A 128 -4.20 0.92 6.33
CA SER A 128 -4.30 -0.36 5.63
C SER A 128 -5.20 -0.27 4.39
N ASP A 129 -6.36 0.36 4.51
CA ASP A 129 -7.27 0.52 3.39
C ASP A 129 -6.68 1.41 2.30
N ALA A 130 -5.98 2.49 2.67
CA ALA A 130 -5.34 3.40 1.74
C ALA A 130 -4.22 2.71 0.93
N ASP A 131 -3.40 1.88 1.58
CA ASP A 131 -2.34 1.11 0.91
C ASP A 131 -2.91 0.03 -0.01
N LEU A 132 -3.96 -0.65 0.43
CA LEU A 132 -4.65 -1.69 -0.34
C LEU A 132 -5.64 -1.13 -1.39
N ALA A 133 -5.84 0.18 -1.49
CA ALA A 133 -6.81 0.79 -2.41
C ALA A 133 -6.60 0.39 -3.87
N VAL A 134 -5.35 0.13 -4.29
CA VAL A 134 -5.01 -0.38 -5.62
C VAL A 134 -5.72 -1.68 -5.98
N LEU A 135 -6.06 -2.51 -4.99
CA LEU A 135 -6.80 -3.75 -5.22
C LEU A 135 -8.20 -3.48 -5.77
N GLY A 136 -8.79 -2.33 -5.41
CA GLY A 136 -10.09 -1.86 -5.91
C GLY A 136 -10.00 -0.90 -7.10
N ALA A 137 -8.83 -0.73 -7.72
CA ALA A 137 -8.67 0.07 -8.91
C ALA A 137 -9.32 -0.58 -10.15
N ASP A 138 -9.44 0.18 -11.24
CA ASP A 138 -9.87 -0.38 -12.52
C ASP A 138 -8.93 -1.50 -12.98
N PRO A 139 -9.39 -2.42 -13.86
CA PRO A 139 -8.60 -3.60 -14.25
C PRO A 139 -7.24 -3.28 -14.87
N GLU A 140 -7.11 -2.19 -15.61
CA GLU A 140 -5.85 -1.80 -16.26
C GLU A 140 -4.82 -1.34 -15.22
N THR A 141 -5.22 -0.49 -14.30
CA THR A 141 -4.39 -0.06 -13.16
C THR A 141 -3.99 -1.24 -12.27
N TYR A 142 -4.93 -2.16 -11.99
CA TYR A 142 -4.62 -3.37 -11.24
C TYR A 142 -3.61 -4.28 -11.96
N ASP A 143 -3.74 -4.45 -13.27
CA ASP A 143 -2.81 -5.27 -14.06
C ASP A 143 -1.41 -4.67 -14.09
N ALA A 144 -1.29 -3.34 -14.20
CA ALA A 144 0.00 -2.65 -14.09
C ALA A 144 0.63 -2.89 -12.70
N TYR A 145 -0.14 -2.75 -11.62
CA TYR A 145 0.30 -3.08 -10.26
C TYR A 145 0.85 -4.50 -10.15
N THR A 146 0.15 -5.52 -10.68
CA THR A 146 0.61 -6.91 -10.60
C THR A 146 1.93 -7.14 -11.34
N GLN A 147 2.12 -6.46 -12.49
CA GLN A 147 3.37 -6.50 -13.25
C GLN A 147 4.53 -5.84 -12.51
N ASP A 148 4.29 -4.68 -11.91
CA ASP A 148 5.31 -3.94 -11.17
C ASP A 148 5.74 -4.70 -9.92
N VAL A 149 4.80 -5.29 -9.16
CA VAL A 149 5.11 -6.18 -8.03
C VAL A 149 5.90 -7.41 -8.49
N ARG A 150 5.51 -8.05 -9.61
CA ARG A 150 6.30 -9.17 -10.16
C ARG A 150 7.71 -8.74 -10.51
N HIS A 151 7.90 -7.53 -10.99
CA HIS A 151 9.21 -6.98 -11.35
C HIS A 151 10.10 -6.76 -10.11
N GLU A 152 9.56 -6.16 -9.04
CA GLU A 152 10.28 -5.98 -7.77
C GLU A 152 10.73 -7.31 -7.18
N PHE A 153 9.91 -8.36 -7.27
CA PHE A 153 10.22 -9.71 -6.82
C PHE A 153 10.83 -10.60 -7.92
N ALA A 154 11.52 -10.02 -8.93
CA ALA A 154 12.14 -10.79 -10.02
C ALA A 154 13.19 -11.80 -9.55
N HIS A 155 13.83 -11.55 -8.41
CA HIS A 155 14.77 -12.45 -7.76
C HIS A 155 14.11 -13.75 -7.24
N VAL A 156 12.80 -13.75 -7.00
CA VAL A 156 12.05 -14.93 -6.55
C VAL A 156 11.74 -15.83 -7.76
N PRO A 157 12.11 -17.13 -7.74
CA PRO A 157 11.76 -18.07 -8.81
C PRO A 157 10.25 -18.05 -9.12
N GLY A 158 9.89 -18.11 -10.40
CA GLY A 158 8.51 -17.94 -10.87
C GLY A 158 7.48 -18.80 -10.15
N GLU A 159 7.76 -20.10 -9.97
CA GLU A 159 6.85 -21.01 -9.26
C GLU A 159 6.65 -20.62 -7.79
N ARG A 160 7.71 -20.18 -7.11
CA ARG A 160 7.65 -19.72 -5.72
C ARG A 160 6.86 -18.41 -5.60
N PHE A 161 7.09 -17.49 -6.53
CA PHE A 161 6.34 -16.24 -6.59
C PHE A 161 4.84 -16.51 -6.80
N VAL A 162 4.48 -17.33 -7.78
CA VAL A 162 3.08 -17.70 -8.06
C VAL A 162 2.44 -18.37 -6.85
N ALA A 163 3.12 -19.30 -6.19
CA ALA A 163 2.59 -19.96 -4.99
C ALA A 163 2.35 -18.95 -3.84
N GLY A 164 3.31 -18.07 -3.58
CA GLY A 164 3.18 -17.03 -2.56
C GLY A 164 2.07 -16.03 -2.89
N ARG A 165 1.96 -15.62 -4.16
CA ARG A 165 0.91 -14.70 -4.62
C ARG A 165 -0.49 -15.31 -4.47
N ILE A 166 -0.68 -16.58 -4.87
CA ILE A 166 -1.93 -17.31 -4.66
C ILE A 166 -2.31 -17.31 -3.19
N ALA A 167 -1.38 -17.67 -2.29
CA ALA A 167 -1.65 -17.71 -0.86
C ALA A 167 -2.03 -16.33 -0.31
N ALA A 168 -1.39 -15.26 -0.76
CA ALA A 168 -1.71 -13.90 -0.35
C ALA A 168 -3.12 -13.47 -0.81
N LEU A 169 -3.49 -13.77 -2.07
CA LEU A 169 -4.81 -13.47 -2.62
C LEU A 169 -5.92 -14.25 -1.88
N GLU A 170 -5.70 -15.55 -1.62
CA GLU A 170 -6.61 -16.39 -0.86
C GLU A 170 -6.82 -15.84 0.55
N ALA A 171 -5.74 -15.48 1.25
CA ALA A 171 -5.81 -14.92 2.58
C ALA A 171 -6.59 -13.60 2.64
N LEU A 172 -6.48 -12.74 1.60
CA LEU A 172 -7.28 -11.52 1.50
C LEU A 172 -8.77 -11.83 1.30
N LEU A 173 -9.09 -12.78 0.40
CA LEU A 173 -10.48 -13.16 0.11
C LEU A 173 -11.14 -13.89 1.31
N GLU A 174 -10.38 -14.65 2.10
CA GLU A 174 -10.86 -15.36 3.31
C GLU A 174 -11.22 -14.42 4.47
N ARG A 175 -10.73 -13.16 4.48
CA ARG A 175 -11.08 -12.18 5.53
C ARG A 175 -12.57 -11.81 5.54
N GLY A 176 -13.31 -12.11 4.50
CA GLY A 176 -14.72 -11.71 4.33
C GLY A 176 -14.88 -10.29 3.82
N SER A 177 -13.97 -9.36 4.16
CA SER A 177 -13.84 -8.04 3.59
C SER A 177 -12.37 -7.69 3.43
N VAL A 178 -12.00 -7.12 2.30
CA VAL A 178 -10.65 -6.63 2.02
C VAL A 178 -10.40 -5.33 2.79
N PHE A 179 -11.40 -4.44 2.79
CA PHE A 179 -11.31 -3.13 3.42
C PHE A 179 -12.01 -3.11 4.79
N LEU A 180 -11.43 -2.36 5.72
CA LEU A 180 -11.81 -2.32 7.12
C LEU A 180 -12.71 -1.14 7.45
N THR A 181 -12.53 0.00 6.76
CA THR A 181 -13.37 1.18 6.92
C THR A 181 -14.68 1.02 6.15
N ARG A 182 -15.70 1.78 6.54
CA ARG A 182 -16.94 1.83 5.76
C ARG A 182 -16.69 2.44 4.38
N ALA A 183 -15.94 3.52 4.34
CA ALA A 183 -15.62 4.23 3.10
C ALA A 183 -14.84 3.34 2.11
N GLY A 184 -13.84 2.60 2.58
CA GLY A 184 -13.06 1.66 1.77
C GLY A 184 -13.93 0.56 1.19
N ARG A 185 -14.83 -0.03 2.00
CA ARG A 185 -15.80 -1.03 1.51
C ARG A 185 -16.74 -0.46 0.46
N ASP A 186 -17.30 0.72 0.72
CA ASP A 186 -18.25 1.33 -0.22
C ASP A 186 -17.57 1.72 -1.55
N ALA A 187 -16.31 2.15 -1.51
CA ALA A 187 -15.57 2.61 -2.69
C ALA A 187 -14.92 1.50 -3.50
N TRP A 188 -14.30 0.52 -2.83
CA TRP A 188 -13.31 -0.35 -3.48
C TRP A 188 -13.60 -1.85 -3.38
N GLU A 189 -14.40 -2.32 -2.42
CA GLU A 189 -14.58 -3.73 -2.11
C GLU A 189 -15.02 -4.57 -3.32
N LYS A 190 -16.06 -4.11 -4.01
CA LYS A 190 -16.62 -4.83 -5.17
C LYS A 190 -15.59 -5.05 -6.27
N GLN A 191 -14.84 -4.00 -6.60
CA GLN A 191 -13.83 -4.08 -7.66
C GLN A 191 -12.62 -4.89 -7.20
N ALA A 192 -12.21 -4.78 -5.93
CA ALA A 192 -11.15 -5.59 -5.35
C ALA A 192 -11.46 -7.08 -5.46
N HIS A 193 -12.65 -7.52 -5.05
CA HIS A 193 -13.06 -8.91 -5.21
C HIS A 193 -13.02 -9.38 -6.67
N ALA A 194 -13.44 -8.54 -7.62
CA ALA A 194 -13.38 -8.87 -9.05
C ALA A 194 -11.92 -9.04 -9.53
N ASN A 195 -11.03 -8.13 -9.16
CA ASN A 195 -9.62 -8.16 -9.52
C ASN A 195 -8.90 -9.37 -8.91
N LEU A 196 -9.06 -9.58 -7.59
CA LEU A 196 -8.42 -10.68 -6.87
C LEU A 196 -8.85 -12.05 -7.41
N ASN A 197 -10.15 -12.26 -7.67
CA ASN A 197 -10.64 -13.52 -8.22
C ASN A 197 -10.15 -13.74 -9.66
N ARG A 198 -10.09 -12.70 -10.47
CA ARG A 198 -9.55 -12.76 -11.84
C ARG A 198 -8.09 -13.16 -11.84
N GLU A 199 -7.24 -12.49 -11.05
CA GLU A 199 -5.82 -12.84 -10.93
C GLU A 199 -5.63 -14.26 -10.41
N LEU A 200 -6.34 -14.64 -9.35
CA LEU A 200 -6.28 -15.99 -8.78
C LEU A 200 -6.62 -17.06 -9.81
N GLY A 201 -7.63 -16.82 -10.64
CA GLY A 201 -8.01 -17.70 -11.75
C GLY A 201 -6.89 -17.88 -12.77
N LEU A 202 -6.26 -16.77 -13.19
CA LEU A 202 -5.15 -16.77 -14.16
C LEU A 202 -3.92 -17.51 -13.61
N LEU A 203 -3.53 -17.24 -12.36
CA LEU A 203 -2.38 -17.88 -11.72
C LEU A 203 -2.58 -19.41 -11.56
N ARG A 204 -3.78 -19.83 -11.20
CA ARG A 204 -4.12 -21.27 -11.08
C ARG A 204 -4.12 -21.98 -12.44
N ALA A 205 -4.64 -21.34 -13.48
CA ALA A 205 -4.65 -21.91 -14.83
C ALA A 205 -3.22 -22.08 -15.37
N GLY A 206 -2.38 -21.05 -15.27
CA GLY A 206 -0.98 -21.13 -15.72
C GLY A 206 -0.16 -22.16 -14.94
N ARG A 207 -0.43 -22.35 -13.65
CA ARG A 207 0.21 -23.40 -12.85
C ARG A 207 -0.22 -24.81 -13.27
N ALA A 208 -1.49 -25.00 -13.62
CA ALA A 208 -2.00 -26.28 -14.08
C ALA A 208 -1.38 -26.69 -15.44
N GLU A 209 -1.23 -25.74 -16.36
CA GLU A 209 -0.59 -25.97 -17.66
C GLU A 209 0.90 -26.32 -17.51
N ALA A 210 1.64 -25.61 -16.66
CA ALA A 210 3.04 -25.88 -16.38
C ALA A 210 3.26 -27.30 -15.79
N GLY A 211 2.34 -27.79 -14.95
CA GLY A 211 2.39 -29.11 -14.36
C GLY A 211 2.03 -30.26 -15.33
N GLN A 212 1.43 -29.96 -16.47
CA GLN A 212 1.01 -30.94 -17.48
C GLN A 212 2.01 -31.08 -18.65
N SER A 213 3.06 -30.24 -18.73
CA SER A 213 4.09 -30.37 -19.73
C SER A 213 4.91 -31.64 -19.44
N PRO A 214 4.85 -32.71 -20.29
CA PRO A 214 5.62 -33.92 -20.08
C PRO A 214 7.10 -33.56 -20.22
N GLY A 215 7.88 -33.92 -19.20
CA GLY A 215 9.33 -33.82 -19.23
C GLY A 215 9.86 -34.55 -20.48
N GLY A 216 10.42 -33.77 -21.40
CA GLY A 216 11.14 -34.30 -22.55
C GLY A 216 12.54 -34.81 -22.17
#